data_8dbd99d26a89d761dd5d72d5c0f2da61
#
_entry.id   8dbd99d26a89d761dd5d72d5c0f2da61
#
_cell.length_a   1.000
_cell.length_b   1.000
_cell.length_c   1.000
_cell.angle_alpha   90.00
_cell.angle_beta   90.00
_cell.angle_gamma   90.00
#
_symmetry.space_group_name_H-M   'P 1'
#
loop_
_entity.id
_entity.type
_entity.pdbx_description
1 polymer ?
#
loop_
_entity_poly.entity_id
_entity_poly.type
_entity_poly.pdbx_seq_one_letter_code
_entity_poly.pdbx_strand_id
1 'polypeptide(L)'
;MIRHVVLFTWTDEMTAELEEQLAAELTALAPKIAGLRSYHAHRDAGLIEGNFDFAVVADFDDAQSYLAYRDNAEHQEIISRLSRPRTKARAAAQYEI
;
A
#
# COMPACT_ATOMS: atom_id res chain seq x y z
N MET A 1 -8.30 16.17 -5.50
CA MET A 1 -7.44 14.98 -5.42
C MET A 1 -8.01 13.96 -4.44
N ILE A 2 -7.72 12.71 -4.66
CA ILE A 2 -8.13 11.62 -3.76
C ILE A 2 -6.90 11.10 -3.01
N ARG A 3 -7.00 11.04 -1.70
CA ARG A 3 -5.99 10.38 -0.86
C ARG A 3 -6.47 8.98 -0.51
N HIS A 4 -5.64 8.00 -0.78
CA HIS A 4 -5.82 6.61 -0.40
C HIS A 4 -4.93 6.31 0.79
N VAL A 5 -5.52 5.77 1.85
CA VAL A 5 -4.79 5.34 3.05
C VAL A 5 -5.15 3.89 3.30
N VAL A 6 -4.15 3.03 3.42
CA VAL A 6 -4.37 1.64 3.78
C VAL A 6 -3.34 1.20 4.82
N LEU A 7 -3.82 0.45 5.79
CA LEU A 7 -3.03 -0.08 6.89
C LEU A 7 -3.14 -1.59 6.93
N PHE A 8 -2.03 -2.25 7.26
CA PHE A 8 -1.97 -3.71 7.34
C PHE A 8 -1.41 -4.16 8.67
N THR A 9 -1.97 -5.25 9.21
CA THR A 9 -1.25 -6.09 10.16
C THR A 9 -0.87 -7.38 9.47
N TRP A 10 0.29 -7.91 9.81
CA TRP A 10 0.85 -9.09 9.16
C TRP A 10 0.68 -10.34 10.02
N THR A 11 0.66 -11.49 9.37
CA THR A 11 0.85 -12.77 10.03
C THR A 11 2.34 -12.97 10.33
N ASP A 12 2.68 -14.02 11.09
CA ASP A 12 4.06 -14.37 11.39
C ASP A 12 4.88 -14.77 10.16
N GLU A 13 4.22 -14.98 9.03
CA GLU A 13 4.90 -15.30 7.76
C GLU A 13 5.56 -14.10 7.10
N MET A 14 5.19 -12.88 7.51
CA MET A 14 5.85 -11.68 7.00
C MET A 14 7.22 -11.54 7.64
N THR A 15 8.23 -11.32 6.82
CA THR A 15 9.59 -11.05 7.29
C THR A 15 9.97 -9.61 6.99
N ALA A 16 11.01 -9.10 7.65
CA ALA A 16 11.52 -7.75 7.37
C ALA A 16 11.94 -7.60 5.91
N GLU A 17 12.55 -8.64 5.33
CA GLU A 17 12.99 -8.63 3.93
C GLU A 17 11.82 -8.60 2.95
N LEU A 18 10.77 -9.38 3.21
CA LEU A 18 9.57 -9.39 2.37
C LEU A 18 8.80 -8.08 2.47
N GLU A 19 8.73 -7.49 3.65
CA GLU A 19 8.10 -6.18 3.85
C GLU A 19 8.85 -5.09 3.10
N GLU A 20 10.17 -5.10 3.17
CA GLU A 20 11.03 -4.17 2.44
C GLU A 20 10.86 -4.33 0.93
N GLN A 21 10.80 -5.57 0.46
CA GLN A 21 10.57 -5.89 -0.95
C GLN A 21 9.19 -5.38 -1.41
N LEU A 22 8.15 -5.57 -0.61
CA LEU A 22 6.82 -5.06 -0.90
C LEU A 22 6.84 -3.52 -1.05
N ALA A 23 7.44 -2.82 -0.09
CA ALA A 23 7.56 -1.37 -0.14
C ALA A 23 8.33 -0.91 -1.39
N ALA A 24 9.43 -1.58 -1.72
CA ALA A 24 10.26 -1.23 -2.87
C ALA A 24 9.52 -1.46 -4.19
N GLU A 25 8.84 -2.59 -4.35
CA GLU A 25 8.13 -2.91 -5.59
C GLU A 25 6.93 -1.98 -5.81
N LEU A 26 6.17 -1.69 -4.76
CA LEU A 26 5.06 -0.75 -4.85
C LEU A 26 5.55 0.67 -5.19
N THR A 27 6.62 1.10 -4.55
CA THR A 27 7.20 2.42 -4.81
C THR A 27 7.74 2.52 -6.24
N ALA A 28 8.35 1.46 -6.76
CA ALA A 28 8.86 1.42 -8.13
C ALA A 28 7.73 1.45 -9.17
N LEU A 29 6.57 0.91 -8.84
CA LEU A 29 5.41 0.92 -9.71
C LEU A 29 4.77 2.32 -9.81
N ALA A 30 4.81 3.10 -8.73
CA ALA A 30 4.09 4.37 -8.62
C ALA A 30 4.32 5.33 -9.80
N PRO A 31 5.55 5.57 -10.29
CA PRO A 31 5.77 6.47 -11.42
C PRO A 31 5.13 6.01 -12.74
N LYS A 32 4.76 4.74 -12.82
CA LYS A 32 4.14 4.17 -14.03
C LYS A 32 2.62 4.31 -14.03
N ILE A 33 2.04 4.79 -12.96
CA ILE A 33 0.58 4.88 -12.79
C ILE A 33 0.13 6.29 -13.16
N ALA A 34 -0.71 6.39 -14.19
CA ALA A 34 -1.26 7.67 -14.61
C ALA A 34 -2.15 8.26 -13.49
N GLY A 35 -1.95 9.53 -13.18
CA GLY A 35 -2.73 10.24 -12.17
C GLY A 35 -2.28 10.02 -10.73
N LEU A 36 -1.30 9.18 -10.50
CA LEU A 36 -0.71 8.99 -9.18
C LEU A 36 0.35 10.06 -8.93
N ARG A 37 0.15 10.89 -7.90
CA ARG A 37 0.97 12.08 -7.63
C ARG A 37 1.99 11.89 -6.53
N SER A 38 1.64 11.15 -5.48
CA SER A 38 2.59 10.82 -4.41
C SER A 38 2.29 9.44 -3.87
N TYR A 39 3.33 8.75 -3.41
CA TYR A 39 3.21 7.38 -2.94
C TYR A 39 4.19 7.12 -1.81
N HIS A 40 3.68 6.66 -0.68
CA HIS A 40 4.49 6.35 0.50
C HIS A 40 4.08 5.00 1.04
N ALA A 41 5.02 4.06 1.10
CA ALA A 41 4.80 2.72 1.63
C ALA A 41 5.88 2.43 2.67
N HIS A 42 5.48 2.36 3.94
CA HIS A 42 6.42 2.26 5.06
C HIS A 42 5.90 1.38 6.18
N ARG A 43 6.84 0.74 6.89
CA ARG A 43 6.51 0.07 8.14
C ARG A 43 6.19 1.09 9.23
N ASP A 44 5.41 0.68 10.23
CA ASP A 44 5.18 1.47 11.43
C ASP A 44 6.50 1.76 12.14
N ALA A 45 6.61 2.95 12.73
CA ALA A 45 7.83 3.37 13.42
C ALA A 45 8.06 2.66 14.76
N GLY A 46 7.06 1.93 15.26
CA GLY A 46 7.19 1.19 16.51
C GLY A 46 7.15 2.03 17.76
N LEU A 47 6.46 3.17 17.71
CA LEU A 47 6.44 4.12 18.83
C LEU A 47 5.45 3.74 19.92
N ILE A 48 4.35 3.10 19.56
CA ILE A 48 3.25 2.74 20.48
C ILE A 48 2.77 1.33 20.16
N GLU A 49 2.39 0.59 21.19
CA GLU A 49 1.77 -0.72 21.02
C GLU A 49 0.37 -0.59 20.44
N GLY A 50 -0.08 -1.59 19.72
CA GLY A 50 -1.42 -1.65 19.16
C GLY A 50 -1.56 -1.01 17.78
N ASN A 51 -0.51 -0.40 17.24
CA ASN A 51 -0.53 0.15 15.89
C ASN A 51 -0.56 -0.98 14.86
N PHE A 52 -1.08 -0.66 13.67
CA PHE A 52 -0.91 -1.53 12.51
C PHE A 52 0.56 -1.54 12.09
N ASP A 53 0.97 -2.56 11.33
CA ASP A 53 2.38 -2.82 11.05
C ASP A 53 2.92 -2.02 9.86
N PHE A 54 2.07 -1.69 8.91
CA PHE A 54 2.50 -1.14 7.62
C PHE A 54 1.44 -0.21 7.07
N ALA A 55 1.86 0.86 6.41
CA ALA A 55 0.97 1.86 5.85
C ALA A 55 1.35 2.20 4.41
N VAL A 56 0.33 2.38 3.57
CA VAL A 56 0.49 3.00 2.26
C VAL A 56 -0.39 4.24 2.22
N VAL A 57 0.20 5.36 1.84
CA VAL A 57 -0.52 6.62 1.63
C VAL A 57 -0.20 7.11 0.22
N ALA A 58 -1.24 7.31 -0.59
CA ALA A 58 -1.07 7.69 -1.99
C ALA A 58 -2.08 8.75 -2.38
N ASP A 59 -1.65 9.72 -3.19
CA ASP A 59 -2.51 10.78 -3.70
C ASP A 59 -2.70 10.61 -5.20
N PHE A 60 -3.96 10.70 -5.64
CA PHE A 60 -4.37 10.54 -7.03
C PHE A 60 -5.10 11.79 -7.51
N ASP A 61 -5.03 12.07 -8.80
CA ASP A 61 -5.75 13.20 -9.40
C ASP A 61 -7.26 13.14 -9.13
N ASP A 62 -7.84 11.94 -9.21
CA ASP A 62 -9.28 11.71 -9.09
C ASP A 62 -9.58 10.26 -8.71
N ALA A 63 -10.86 9.97 -8.51
CA ALA A 63 -11.32 8.63 -8.14
C ALA A 63 -11.01 7.60 -9.25
N GLN A 64 -11.10 7.99 -10.51
CA GLN A 64 -10.81 7.09 -11.63
C GLN A 64 -9.36 6.62 -11.63
N SER A 65 -8.43 7.52 -11.34
CA SER A 65 -7.01 7.19 -11.25
C SER A 65 -6.75 6.19 -10.13
N TYR A 66 -7.38 6.37 -8.98
CA TYR A 66 -7.28 5.42 -7.89
C TYR A 66 -7.83 4.04 -8.28
N LEU A 67 -9.01 4.00 -8.90
CA LEU A 67 -9.62 2.72 -9.30
C LEU A 67 -8.78 2.00 -10.36
N ALA A 68 -8.18 2.73 -11.29
CA ALA A 68 -7.27 2.18 -12.28
C ALA A 68 -6.00 1.59 -11.61
N TYR A 69 -5.46 2.27 -10.60
CA TYR A 69 -4.36 1.75 -9.79
C TYR A 69 -4.75 0.47 -9.07
N ARG A 70 -5.90 0.47 -8.41
CA ARG A 70 -6.40 -0.72 -7.70
C ARG A 70 -6.43 -1.93 -8.62
N ASP A 71 -6.91 -1.76 -9.85
CA ASP A 71 -7.12 -2.84 -10.80
C ASP A 71 -5.93 -3.09 -11.73
N ASN A 72 -4.86 -2.31 -11.61
CA ASN A 72 -3.66 -2.45 -12.42
C ASN A 72 -3.04 -3.84 -12.25
N ALA A 73 -2.68 -4.48 -13.37
CA ALA A 73 -2.20 -5.87 -13.36
C ALA A 73 -0.90 -6.05 -12.57
N GLU A 74 0.05 -5.11 -12.68
CA GLU A 74 1.30 -5.17 -11.91
C GLU A 74 1.04 -4.98 -10.42
N HIS A 75 0.15 -4.05 -10.06
CA HIS A 75 -0.25 -3.84 -8.67
C HIS A 75 -0.86 -5.11 -8.08
N GLN A 76 -1.79 -5.72 -8.79
CA GLN A 76 -2.44 -6.96 -8.35
C GLN A 76 -1.43 -8.10 -8.20
N GLU A 77 -0.46 -8.21 -9.11
CA GLU A 77 0.58 -9.23 -9.03
C GLU A 77 1.45 -9.04 -7.77
N ILE A 78 1.89 -7.82 -7.51
CA ILE A 78 2.73 -7.51 -6.35
C ILE A 78 2.00 -7.86 -5.05
N ILE A 79 0.76 -7.40 -4.88
CA ILE A 79 0.04 -7.64 -3.65
C ILE A 79 -0.40 -9.11 -3.49
N SER A 80 -0.65 -9.82 -4.57
CA SER A 80 -0.98 -11.26 -4.52
C SER A 80 0.23 -12.09 -4.09
N ARG A 81 1.42 -11.68 -4.48
CA ARG A 81 2.65 -12.40 -4.16
C ARG A 81 3.20 -12.05 -2.78
N LEU A 82 3.17 -10.79 -2.40
CA LEU A 82 3.87 -10.30 -1.21
C LEU A 82 2.96 -9.92 -0.03
N SER A 83 1.78 -9.39 -0.30
CA SER A 83 0.92 -8.83 0.75
C SER A 83 -0.20 -9.78 1.18
N ARG A 84 -1.10 -10.16 0.27
CA ARG A 84 -2.30 -10.94 0.62
C ARG A 84 -2.01 -12.21 1.41
N PRO A 85 -1.01 -13.03 1.02
CA PRO A 85 -0.75 -14.28 1.75
C PRO A 85 -0.34 -14.07 3.21
N ARG A 86 0.11 -12.87 3.55
CA ARG A 86 0.67 -12.53 4.85
C ARG A 86 -0.12 -11.47 5.60
N THR A 87 -1.25 -11.03 5.04
CA THR A 87 -2.11 -10.03 5.68
C THR A 87 -3.01 -10.69 6.70
N LYS A 88 -2.96 -10.23 7.95
CA LYS A 88 -3.85 -10.64 9.02
C LYS A 88 -5.10 -9.76 9.05
N ALA A 89 -4.92 -8.44 8.96
CA ALA A 89 -6.00 -7.47 8.94
C ALA A 89 -5.63 -6.29 8.06
N ARG A 90 -6.63 -5.68 7.46
CA ARG A 90 -6.48 -4.55 6.57
C ARG A 90 -7.56 -3.51 6.88
N ALA A 91 -7.18 -2.25 6.91
CA ALA A 91 -8.12 -1.14 7.04
C ALA A 91 -7.78 -0.08 5.99
N ALA A 92 -8.79 0.47 5.33
CA ALA A 92 -8.55 1.45 4.28
C ALA A 92 -9.64 2.51 4.24
N ALA A 93 -9.27 3.68 3.79
CA ALA A 93 -10.19 4.76 3.48
C ALA A 93 -9.63 5.58 2.32
N GLN A 94 -10.51 6.13 1.53
CA GLN A 94 -10.16 7.11 0.51
C GLN A 94 -11.01 8.34 0.73
N TYR A 95 -10.42 9.52 0.61
CA TYR A 95 -11.14 10.78 0.82
C TYR A 95 -10.58 11.88 -0.06
N GLU A 96 -11.39 12.89 -0.24
CA GLU A 96 -11.03 14.07 -1.04
C GLU A 96 -10.18 15.03 -0.22
N ILE A 97 -9.11 15.53 -0.84
CA ILE A 97 -8.25 16.56 -0.24
C ILE A 97 -8.15 17.78 -1.13
#